data_873830c8c6a3b9e7200c18411b9477d3
#
_entry.id   873830c8c6a3b9e7200c18411b9477d3
#
_cell.length_a   1.000
_cell.length_b   1.000
_cell.length_c   1.000
_cell.angle_alpha   90.00
_cell.angle_beta   90.00
_cell.angle_gamma   90.00
#
_symmetry.space_group_name_H-M   'P 1'
#
loop_
_entity.id
_entity.type
_entity.pdbx_description
1 polymer ?
#
loop_
_entity_poly.entity_id
_entity_poly.type
_entity_poly.pdbx_seq_one_letter_code
_entity_poly.pdbx_strand_id
1 'polypeptide(L)' 'MWMLFLIILEADRYLVSYQGPFASMDDCFAARQYVMQSAPQPKINYEAICIQTNHFGDET' A
#
# COMPACT_ATOMS: atom_id res chain seq x y z
N MET A 1 0.02 14.22 2.44
CA MET A 1 -0.21 12.94 3.11
C MET A 1 0.18 11.79 2.19
N TRP A 2 0.30 10.62 2.76
CA TRP A 2 0.77 9.47 2.03
C TRP A 2 -0.25 8.35 2.12
N MET A 3 -0.37 7.60 1.04
CA MET A 3 -1.26 6.43 1.00
C MET A 3 -0.44 5.21 0.66
N LEU A 4 -0.75 4.10 1.29
CA LEU A 4 -0.12 2.82 1.00
C LEU A 4 -1.08 1.99 0.17
N PHE A 5 -0.64 1.61 -1.00
CA PHE A 5 -1.43 0.74 -1.88
C PHE A 5 -0.83 -0.65 -1.88
N LEU A 6 -1.66 -1.61 -1.64
CA LEU A 6 -1.26 -3.02 -1.64
C LEU A 6 -1.91 -3.71 -2.83
N ILE A 7 -1.10 -4.29 -3.67
CA ILE A 7 -1.56 -4.97 -4.87
C ILE A 7 -1.20 -6.44 -4.74
N ILE A 8 -2.18 -7.29 -4.88
CA ILE A 8 -1.98 -8.72 -4.73
C ILE A 8 -2.41 -9.40 -6.02
N LEU A 9 -1.51 -10.20 -6.58
CA LEU A 9 -1.85 -11.01 -7.73
C LEU A 9 -2.36 -12.35 -7.25
N GLU A 10 -3.61 -12.67 -7.61
CA GLU A 10 -4.23 -13.90 -7.15
C GLU A 10 -4.92 -14.55 -8.33
N ALA A 11 -4.50 -15.74 -8.64
CA ALA A 11 -4.97 -16.44 -9.83
C ALA A 11 -4.64 -15.59 -11.05
N ASP A 12 -5.63 -15.10 -11.77
CA ASP A 12 -5.39 -14.29 -12.93
C ASP A 12 -5.96 -12.90 -12.78
N ARG A 13 -6.04 -12.41 -11.56
CA ARG A 13 -6.60 -11.10 -11.29
C ARG A 13 -5.75 -10.39 -10.24
N TYR A 14 -5.89 -9.07 -10.20
CA TYR A 14 -5.25 -8.26 -9.18
C TYR A 14 -6.28 -7.79 -8.18
N LEU A 15 -5.90 -7.84 -6.91
CA LEU A 15 -6.69 -7.25 -5.84
C LEU A 15 -5.91 -6.05 -5.32
N VAL A 16 -6.60 -4.91 -5.21
CA VAL A 16 -5.95 -3.68 -4.77
C VAL A 16 -6.67 -3.16 -3.55
N SER A 17 -5.90 -2.88 -2.52
CA SER A 17 -6.44 -2.25 -1.33
C SER A 17 -5.50 -1.13 -0.92
N TYR A 18 -5.95 -0.28 0.01
CA TYR A 18 -5.11 0.82 0.44
C TYR A 18 -5.32 1.08 1.91
N GLN A 19 -4.34 1.72 2.50
CA GLN A 19 -4.35 2.09 3.90
C GLN A 19 -3.85 3.52 4.03
N GLY A 20 -4.26 4.18 5.08
CA GLY A 20 -3.85 5.53 5.37
C GLY A 20 -5.06 6.39 5.60
N PRO A 21 -4.86 7.70 5.57
CA PRO A 21 -3.62 8.40 5.19
C PRO A 21 -2.57 8.37 6.29
N PHE A 22 -1.31 8.50 5.87
CA PHE A 22 -0.19 8.62 6.79
C PHE A 22 0.36 10.03 6.71
N ALA A 23 0.76 10.55 7.85
CA ALA A 23 1.23 11.93 7.91
C ALA A 23 2.58 12.10 7.24
N SER A 24 3.42 11.09 7.26
CA SER A 24 4.76 11.21 6.73
C SER A 24 5.10 9.98 5.91
N MET A 25 6.14 10.14 5.09
CA MET A 25 6.63 9.01 4.31
C MET A 25 7.17 7.92 5.21
N ASP A 26 7.81 8.30 6.31
CA ASP A 26 8.36 7.30 7.22
C ASP A 26 7.26 6.41 7.78
N ASP A 27 6.13 6.99 8.14
CA ASP A 27 5.01 6.21 8.63
C ASP A 27 4.49 5.26 7.57
N CYS A 28 4.41 5.74 6.32
CA CYS A 28 3.94 4.90 5.24
C CYS A 28 4.90 3.76 4.99
N PHE A 29 6.20 4.04 4.99
CA PHE A 29 7.19 3.00 4.78
C PHE A 29 7.20 1.97 5.90
N ALA A 30 6.98 2.41 7.13
CA ALA A 30 6.91 1.48 8.24
C ALA A 30 5.74 0.52 8.06
N ALA A 31 4.60 1.05 7.64
CA ALA A 31 3.43 0.22 7.38
C ALA A 31 3.70 -0.72 6.23
N ARG A 32 4.36 -0.23 5.19
CA ARG A 32 4.69 -1.05 4.03
C ARG A 32 5.58 -2.23 4.42
N GLN A 33 6.59 -1.96 5.23
CA GLN A 33 7.47 -3.03 5.67
C GLN A 33 6.72 -4.07 6.48
N TYR A 34 5.85 -3.61 7.37
CA TYR A 34 5.08 -4.53 8.18
C TYR A 34 4.22 -5.43 7.31
N VAL A 35 3.53 -4.83 6.34
CA VAL A 35 2.65 -5.60 5.46
C VAL A 35 3.45 -6.61 4.66
N MET A 36 4.58 -6.18 4.10
CA MET A 36 5.37 -7.09 3.26
C MET A 36 5.99 -8.21 4.08
N GLN A 37 6.39 -7.92 5.31
CA GLN A 37 6.94 -8.97 6.16
C GLN A 37 5.88 -9.96 6.57
N SER A 38 4.65 -9.52 6.71
CA SER A 38 3.55 -10.38 7.13
C SER A 38 2.90 -11.11 5.96
N ALA A 39 3.27 -10.78 4.75
CA ALA A 39 2.64 -11.38 3.58
C ALA A 39 3.00 -12.86 3.48
N PRO A 40 2.05 -13.70 3.08
CA PRO A 40 2.36 -15.11 2.89
C PRO A 40 3.24 -15.31 1.66
N GLN A 41 3.89 -16.44 1.63
CA GLN A 41 4.69 -16.79 0.48
C GLN A 41 3.79 -17.28 -0.65
N PRO A 42 4.18 -17.07 -1.89
CA PRO A 42 5.38 -16.36 -2.32
C PRO A 42 5.14 -14.86 -2.34
N LYS A 43 6.10 -14.11 -1.87
CA LYS A 43 5.95 -12.67 -1.77
C LYS A 43 6.00 -11.96 -3.12
N ILE A 44 6.42 -12.65 -4.14
CA ILE A 44 6.46 -12.05 -5.47
C ILE A 44 5.08 -11.69 -5.99
N ASN A 45 4.04 -12.23 -5.36
CA ASN A 45 2.67 -11.91 -5.74
C ASN A 45 2.15 -10.67 -5.02
N TYR A 46 2.97 -10.03 -4.21
CA TYR A 46 2.56 -8.88 -3.41
C TYR A 46 3.40 -7.68 -3.77
N GLU A 47 2.74 -6.54 -3.90
CA GLU A 47 3.40 -5.28 -4.18
C GLU A 47 2.81 -4.21 -3.27
N ALA A 48 3.65 -3.40 -2.67
CA ALA A 48 3.19 -2.33 -1.80
C ALA A 48 3.87 -1.05 -2.22
N ILE A 49 3.09 0.01 -2.39
CA ILE A 49 3.58 1.27 -2.91
C ILE A 49 3.09 2.42 -2.04
N CYS A 50 4.01 3.30 -1.65
CA CYS A 50 3.65 4.52 -0.95
C CYS A 50 3.56 5.65 -1.95
N ILE A 51 2.43 6.33 -1.98
CA ILE A 51 2.17 7.40 -2.92
C ILE A 51 1.80 8.65 -2.14
N GLN A 52 2.47 9.75 -2.46
CA GLN A 52 2.13 11.02 -1.87
C GLN A 52 0.97 11.65 -2.61
N THR A 53 0.00 12.14 -1.86
CA THR A 53 -1.14 12.80 -2.46
C THR A 53 -1.56 13.97 -1.59
N ASN A 54 -1.93 15.05 -2.25
CA ASN A 54 -2.38 16.27 -1.56
C ASN A 54 -3.87 16.39 -1.55
N HIS A 55 -4.56 15.64 -2.37
CA HIS A 55 -5.99 15.84 -2.54
C HIS A 55 -6.79 14.58 -2.37
N PHE A 56 -6.20 13.59 -1.78
CA PHE A 56 -6.89 12.31 -1.66
C PHE A 56 -8.17 12.49 -0.88
N GLY A 57 -9.27 12.14 -1.48
CA GLY A 57 -10.55 12.23 -0.82
C GLY A 57 -11.12 13.62 -0.77
N ASP A 58 -10.52 14.57 -1.48
CA ASP A 58 -10.90 15.91 -1.34
C ASP A 58 -11.13 16.47 -2.64
N GLU A 59 -11.42 16.18 -3.49
CA GLU A 59 -11.56 16.65 -4.55
C GLU A 59 -12.31 17.53 -4.78
N THR A 60 -12.44 18.06 -4.50
CA THR A 60 -13.13 18.92 -4.67
C THR A 60 -12.98 19.64 -5.27
#